data_3a65cedb0322e85dc6d42aa402f234f6
#
_entry.id   3a65cedb0322e85dc6d42aa402f234f6
#
_cell.length_a   1.000
_cell.length_b   1.000
_cell.length_c   1.000
_cell.angle_alpha   90.00
_cell.angle_beta   90.00
_cell.angle_gamma   90.00
#
_symmetry.space_group_name_H-M   'P 1'
#
loop_
_entity.id
_entity.type
_entity.pdbx_description
1 polymer ?
#
loop_
_entity_poly.entity_id
_entity_poly.type
_entity_poly.pdbx_seq_one_letter_code
_entity_poly.pdbx_strand_id
1 'polypeptide(L)'
;MENAIMRNYRIDNIKFFLIFCVVLGHSMELFNAGGGYRIIYSFHMPAFIFISGYFAQFNRKKIISTLIYPYVLFQCLYLAFDAIIMNRNVELLNFQFTTPYWILWYLLTLILYNMIIPLISNSNFLTLFSISALISLITGLDTSIGYYLSLARFFTFMPYFILGFGWKQINPEALLKSKIFRTINIMAAILSCIMLGKYNFVSNPVLYGSYSYINANYTFITKGILLLCGLNWILLFMWITPAKPIPLVSSIGKNTFVIFLFHGFVIKYMQHLGNIFIYSTFVNTCLAIIISIAIIFSLGNNCIGRIGKFIFTGKGIEAIISFLL
;
A
#
# COMPACT_ATOMS: atom_id res chain seq x y z
N MET A 1 -1.22 30.87 18.40
CA MET A 1 0.00 30.05 18.26
C MET A 1 -0.44 28.70 17.72
N GLU A 2 -0.26 28.45 16.42
CA GLU A 2 -0.50 27.13 15.82
C GLU A 2 0.48 26.15 16.45
N ASN A 3 -0.02 25.16 17.16
CA ASN A 3 0.76 24.03 17.61
C ASN A 3 1.31 23.33 16.35
N ALA A 4 2.54 23.62 15.99
CA ALA A 4 3.26 22.90 14.95
C ALA A 4 3.26 21.42 15.37
N ILE A 5 2.42 20.61 14.74
CA ILE A 5 2.36 19.16 14.97
C ILE A 5 3.77 18.64 14.76
N MET A 6 4.42 18.23 15.84
CA MET A 6 5.80 17.71 15.78
C MET A 6 5.83 16.55 14.80
N ARG A 7 6.64 16.70 13.77
CA ARG A 7 6.74 15.74 12.68
C ARG A 7 7.24 14.38 13.16
N ASN A 8 6.54 13.32 12.83
CA ASN A 8 6.94 11.96 13.18
C ASN A 8 7.90 11.39 12.13
N TYR A 9 9.21 11.58 12.35
CA TYR A 9 10.25 11.08 11.45
C TYR A 9 10.27 9.55 11.33
N ARG A 10 9.86 8.81 12.37
CA ARG A 10 9.75 7.35 12.28
C ARG A 10 8.81 6.93 11.15
N ILE A 11 7.64 7.57 11.08
CA ILE A 11 6.67 7.26 10.02
C ILE A 11 7.19 7.64 8.64
N ASP A 12 7.92 8.75 8.50
CA ASP A 12 8.52 9.11 7.21
C ASP A 12 9.59 8.10 6.79
N ASN A 13 10.40 7.62 7.72
CA ASN A 13 11.41 6.58 7.45
C ASN A 13 10.75 5.25 7.07
N ILE A 14 9.66 4.85 7.76
CA ILE A 14 8.88 3.66 7.38
C ILE A 14 8.29 3.82 5.98
N LYS A 15 7.68 4.97 5.67
CA LYS A 15 7.13 5.24 4.34
C LYS A 15 8.17 5.10 3.23
N PHE A 16 9.39 5.59 3.46
CA PHE A 16 10.47 5.43 2.49
C PHE A 16 10.75 3.95 2.21
N PHE A 17 10.93 3.15 3.28
CA PHE A 17 11.16 1.72 3.13
C PHE A 17 10.01 1.01 2.42
N LEU A 18 8.77 1.33 2.80
CA LEU A 18 7.59 0.72 2.20
C LEU A 18 7.40 1.09 0.73
N ILE A 19 7.64 2.36 0.33
CA ILE A 19 7.53 2.74 -1.08
C ILE A 19 8.65 2.10 -1.92
N PHE A 20 9.84 1.91 -1.32
CA PHE A 20 10.88 1.11 -1.94
C PHE A 20 10.41 -0.32 -2.18
N CYS A 21 9.80 -0.96 -1.18
CA CYS A 21 9.23 -2.30 -1.31
C CYS A 21 8.11 -2.38 -2.34
N VAL A 22 7.26 -1.35 -2.48
CA VAL A 22 6.22 -1.30 -3.53
C VAL A 22 6.85 -1.33 -4.91
N VAL A 23 7.78 -0.41 -5.18
CA VAL A 23 8.44 -0.32 -6.49
C VAL A 23 9.26 -1.57 -6.77
N LEU A 24 9.99 -2.07 -5.77
CA LEU A 24 10.76 -3.31 -5.87
C LEU A 24 9.88 -4.53 -6.15
N GLY A 25 8.74 -4.66 -5.45
CA GLY A 25 7.80 -5.76 -5.66
C GLY A 25 7.29 -5.79 -7.10
N HIS A 26 6.89 -4.64 -7.66
CA HIS A 26 6.46 -4.55 -9.05
C HIS A 26 7.60 -4.76 -10.05
N SER A 27 8.83 -4.32 -9.72
CA SER A 27 10.01 -4.61 -10.55
C SER A 27 10.37 -6.10 -10.50
N MET A 28 10.25 -6.76 -9.35
CA MET A 28 10.49 -8.20 -9.21
C MET A 28 9.47 -9.05 -10.00
N GLU A 29 8.21 -8.61 -10.05
CA GLU A 29 7.19 -9.24 -10.89
C GLU A 29 7.57 -9.16 -12.37
N LEU A 30 8.07 -8.00 -12.82
CA LEU A 30 8.52 -7.77 -14.19
C LEU A 30 9.65 -8.74 -14.62
N PHE A 31 10.59 -9.02 -13.69
CA PHE A 31 11.77 -9.86 -13.94
C PHE A 31 11.61 -11.32 -13.48
N ASN A 32 10.43 -11.70 -13.01
CA ASN A 32 10.22 -13.04 -12.44
C ASN A 32 11.24 -13.40 -11.32
N ALA A 33 11.52 -12.44 -10.44
CA ALA A 33 12.63 -12.47 -9.48
C ALA A 33 12.33 -13.26 -8.19
N GLY A 34 11.56 -14.35 -8.25
CA GLY A 34 11.52 -15.38 -7.23
C GLY A 34 10.84 -15.05 -5.88
N GLY A 35 11.30 -15.71 -4.81
CA GLY A 35 10.65 -15.71 -3.50
C GLY A 35 10.61 -14.37 -2.75
N GLY A 36 11.54 -13.45 -3.03
CA GLY A 36 11.58 -12.12 -2.44
C GLY A 36 10.29 -11.31 -2.69
N TYR A 37 9.67 -11.51 -3.84
CA TYR A 37 8.39 -10.94 -4.18
C TYR A 37 7.30 -11.28 -3.14
N ARG A 38 7.15 -12.56 -2.78
CA ARG A 38 6.14 -12.99 -1.81
C ARG A 38 6.36 -12.43 -0.42
N ILE A 39 7.61 -12.31 0.00
CA ILE A 39 7.96 -11.68 1.28
C ILE A 39 7.48 -10.22 1.28
N ILE A 40 7.83 -9.45 0.24
CA ILE A 40 7.44 -8.04 0.12
C ILE A 40 5.91 -7.90 0.11
N TYR A 41 5.21 -8.71 -0.69
CA TYR A 41 3.75 -8.62 -0.81
C TYR A 41 3.00 -9.02 0.46
N SER A 42 3.60 -9.78 1.37
CA SER A 42 2.98 -10.14 2.64
C SER A 42 2.85 -8.98 3.62
N PHE A 43 3.65 -7.91 3.47
CA PHE A 43 3.68 -6.84 4.47
C PHE A 43 3.54 -5.41 3.94
N HIS A 44 3.98 -5.11 2.69
CA HIS A 44 4.08 -3.72 2.25
C HIS A 44 2.71 -3.01 2.22
N MET A 45 1.66 -3.65 1.68
CA MET A 45 0.33 -3.07 1.67
C MET A 45 -0.35 -3.08 3.04
N PRO A 46 -0.31 -4.16 3.83
CA PRO A 46 -0.68 -4.13 5.25
C PRO A 46 -0.10 -2.93 6.00
N ALA A 47 1.20 -2.68 5.89
CA ALA A 47 1.86 -1.59 6.58
C ALA A 47 1.49 -0.21 6.01
N PHE A 48 1.30 -0.04 4.70
CA PHE A 48 0.80 1.22 4.14
C PHE A 48 -0.63 1.53 4.58
N ILE A 49 -1.51 0.53 4.60
CA ILE A 49 -2.89 0.68 5.08
C ILE A 49 -2.91 1.05 6.56
N PHE A 50 -2.06 0.41 7.38
CA PHE A 50 -1.87 0.78 8.78
C PHE A 50 -1.47 2.26 8.95
N ILE A 51 -0.46 2.72 8.19
CA ILE A 51 -0.03 4.13 8.25
C ILE A 51 -1.17 5.06 7.82
N SER A 52 -1.97 4.65 6.83
CA SER A 52 -3.13 5.42 6.40
C SER A 52 -4.18 5.54 7.50
N GLY A 53 -4.46 4.46 8.22
CA GLY A 53 -5.31 4.46 9.42
C GLY A 53 -4.74 5.35 10.54
N TYR A 54 -3.43 5.31 10.78
CA TYR A 54 -2.76 6.13 11.80
C TYR A 54 -2.96 7.64 11.61
N PHE A 55 -3.06 8.10 10.36
CA PHE A 55 -3.32 9.49 9.99
C PHE A 55 -4.77 9.78 9.60
N ALA A 56 -5.63 8.77 9.66
CA ALA A 56 -7.00 8.91 9.20
C ALA A 56 -7.79 9.89 10.08
N GLN A 57 -8.43 10.84 9.41
CA GLN A 57 -9.34 11.81 10.01
C GLN A 57 -10.39 12.15 8.95
N PHE A 58 -11.67 12.11 9.32
CA PHE A 58 -12.74 12.48 8.42
C PHE A 58 -12.70 13.99 8.12
N ASN A 59 -12.40 14.30 6.87
CA ASN A 59 -12.45 15.68 6.37
C ASN A 59 -12.85 15.63 4.89
N ARG A 60 -14.08 16.05 4.59
CA ARG A 60 -14.66 16.01 3.23
C ARG A 60 -13.76 16.71 2.20
N LYS A 61 -13.31 17.93 2.49
CA LYS A 61 -12.46 18.70 1.56
C LYS A 61 -11.17 17.95 1.27
N LYS A 62 -10.52 17.43 2.31
CA LYS A 62 -9.28 16.66 2.16
C LYS A 62 -9.51 15.34 1.41
N ILE A 63 -10.59 14.62 1.65
CA ILE A 63 -10.91 13.39 0.91
C ILE A 63 -11.08 13.69 -0.57
N ILE A 64 -11.80 14.75 -0.93
CA ILE A 64 -11.99 15.15 -2.32
C ILE A 64 -10.66 15.53 -2.96
N SER A 65 -9.89 16.42 -2.34
CA SER A 65 -8.66 16.97 -2.93
C SER A 65 -7.48 15.99 -2.96
N THR A 66 -7.36 15.10 -1.96
CA THR A 66 -6.18 14.22 -1.84
C THR A 66 -6.41 12.76 -2.20
N LEU A 67 -7.67 12.33 -2.35
CA LEU A 67 -8.00 10.95 -2.69
C LEU A 67 -8.87 10.84 -3.93
N ILE A 68 -10.06 11.50 -3.96
CA ILE A 68 -11.00 11.35 -5.07
C ILE A 68 -10.42 11.98 -6.34
N TYR A 69 -9.95 13.22 -6.27
CA TYR A 69 -9.38 13.90 -7.43
C TYR A 69 -8.18 13.15 -8.03
N PRO A 70 -7.14 12.77 -7.27
CA PRO A 70 -6.05 11.97 -7.82
C PRO A 70 -6.52 10.62 -8.38
N TYR A 71 -7.50 9.98 -7.72
CA TYR A 71 -8.06 8.72 -8.20
C TYR A 71 -8.66 8.87 -9.60
N VAL A 72 -9.56 9.84 -9.78
CA VAL A 72 -10.23 10.10 -11.07
C VAL A 72 -9.20 10.51 -12.13
N LEU A 73 -8.30 11.44 -11.80
CA LEU A 73 -7.27 11.90 -12.73
C LEU A 73 -6.36 10.76 -13.20
N PHE A 74 -5.84 9.97 -12.27
CA PHE A 74 -4.92 8.88 -12.63
C PHE A 74 -5.62 7.69 -13.27
N GLN A 75 -6.91 7.44 -12.97
CA GLN A 75 -7.72 6.48 -13.72
C GLN A 75 -7.77 6.87 -15.21
N CYS A 76 -8.04 8.14 -15.51
CA CYS A 76 -8.04 8.64 -16.89
C CYS A 76 -6.62 8.59 -17.51
N LEU A 77 -5.59 9.02 -16.78
CA LEU A 77 -4.20 9.04 -17.28
C LEU A 77 -3.66 7.64 -17.60
N TYR A 78 -3.94 6.63 -16.75
CA TYR A 78 -3.52 5.25 -17.01
C TYR A 78 -4.23 4.66 -18.23
N LEU A 79 -5.52 4.94 -18.39
CA LEU A 79 -6.27 4.47 -19.56
C LEU A 79 -5.80 5.17 -20.84
N ALA A 80 -5.53 6.48 -20.79
CA ALA A 80 -4.95 7.22 -21.90
C ALA A 80 -3.53 6.69 -22.25
N PHE A 81 -2.73 6.36 -21.24
CA PHE A 81 -1.41 5.75 -21.42
C PHE A 81 -1.52 4.38 -22.13
N ASP A 82 -2.45 3.53 -21.70
CA ASP A 82 -2.69 2.24 -22.36
C ASP A 82 -3.13 2.42 -23.82
N ALA A 83 -4.02 3.38 -24.09
CA ALA A 83 -4.50 3.66 -25.45
C ALA A 83 -3.39 4.22 -26.36
N ILE A 84 -2.65 5.24 -25.91
CA ILE A 84 -1.75 6.03 -26.73
C ILE A 84 -0.34 5.41 -26.79
N ILE A 85 0.20 5.01 -25.65
CA ILE A 85 1.60 4.56 -25.54
C ILE A 85 1.70 3.04 -25.72
N MET A 86 0.74 2.27 -25.18
CA MET A 86 0.73 0.82 -25.26
C MET A 86 0.01 0.29 -26.49
N ASN A 87 -0.56 1.18 -27.33
CA ASN A 87 -1.35 0.85 -28.53
C ASN A 87 -2.43 -0.21 -28.28
N ARG A 88 -3.07 -0.19 -27.11
CA ARG A 88 -4.20 -1.07 -26.82
C ARG A 88 -5.47 -0.56 -27.48
N ASN A 89 -6.25 -1.50 -28.05
CA ASN A 89 -7.53 -1.14 -28.65
C ASN A 89 -8.44 -0.48 -27.57
N VAL A 90 -8.89 0.75 -27.84
CA VAL A 90 -9.73 1.56 -26.94
C VAL A 90 -11.04 0.83 -26.61
N GLU A 91 -11.60 0.07 -27.55
CA GLU A 91 -12.82 -0.72 -27.33
C GLU A 91 -12.65 -1.81 -26.28
N LEU A 92 -11.43 -2.31 -26.09
CA LEU A 92 -11.08 -3.31 -25.07
C LEU A 92 -10.73 -2.67 -23.72
N LEU A 93 -10.57 -1.34 -23.67
CA LEU A 93 -10.31 -0.61 -22.43
C LEU A 93 -11.62 -0.44 -21.67
N ASN A 94 -11.80 -1.23 -20.61
CA ASN A 94 -12.97 -1.13 -19.76
C ASN A 94 -12.88 0.14 -18.91
N PHE A 95 -13.42 1.26 -19.44
CA PHE A 95 -13.43 2.53 -18.73
C PHE A 95 -14.47 2.51 -17.63
N GLN A 96 -14.06 2.20 -16.41
CA GLN A 96 -14.91 2.18 -15.24
C GLN A 96 -14.22 2.86 -14.06
N PHE A 97 -14.93 3.74 -13.36
CA PHE A 97 -14.46 4.29 -12.08
C PHE A 97 -14.69 3.34 -10.89
N THR A 98 -15.55 2.35 -11.06
CA THR A 98 -15.87 1.36 -10.02
C THR A 98 -14.87 0.21 -9.97
N THR A 99 -14.11 -0.01 -11.05
CA THR A 99 -13.02 -0.98 -11.10
C THR A 99 -11.71 -0.23 -11.30
N PRO A 100 -10.93 -0.03 -10.23
CA PRO A 100 -9.73 0.78 -10.30
C PRO A 100 -8.67 0.14 -11.19
N TYR A 101 -7.98 0.98 -11.97
CA TYR A 101 -6.85 0.53 -12.75
C TYR A 101 -5.70 0.11 -11.83
N TRP A 102 -5.23 -1.11 -11.97
CA TRP A 102 -4.08 -1.73 -11.31
C TRP A 102 -3.79 -1.20 -9.89
N ILE A 103 -2.77 -0.32 -9.72
CA ILE A 103 -2.36 0.20 -8.40
C ILE A 103 -3.38 1.14 -7.75
N LEU A 104 -4.29 1.73 -8.50
CA LEU A 104 -5.23 2.74 -8.01
C LEU A 104 -6.28 2.17 -7.03
N TRP A 105 -6.36 0.85 -6.90
CA TRP A 105 -7.19 0.20 -5.90
C TRP A 105 -6.92 0.72 -4.48
N TYR A 106 -5.68 1.09 -4.20
CA TYR A 106 -5.29 1.62 -2.90
C TYR A 106 -5.99 2.96 -2.60
N LEU A 107 -6.03 3.89 -3.57
CA LEU A 107 -6.75 5.16 -3.39
C LEU A 107 -8.25 4.94 -3.19
N LEU A 108 -8.87 4.07 -4.00
CA LEU A 108 -10.29 3.76 -3.86
C LEU A 108 -10.60 3.15 -2.48
N THR A 109 -9.77 2.22 -2.03
CA THR A 109 -9.89 1.63 -0.69
C THR A 109 -9.74 2.68 0.41
N LEU A 110 -8.81 3.64 0.27
CA LEU A 110 -8.66 4.75 1.22
C LEU A 110 -9.87 5.69 1.23
N ILE A 111 -10.50 5.95 0.09
CA ILE A 111 -11.75 6.70 0.01
C ILE A 111 -12.82 6.00 0.86
N LEU A 112 -13.03 4.71 0.64
CA LEU A 112 -14.01 3.91 1.39
C LEU A 112 -13.71 3.91 2.90
N TYR A 113 -12.45 3.71 3.30
CA TYR A 113 -12.07 3.77 4.72
C TYR A 113 -12.35 5.14 5.35
N ASN A 114 -12.05 6.23 4.64
CA ASN A 114 -12.33 7.56 5.17
C ASN A 114 -13.84 7.85 5.29
N MET A 115 -14.67 7.24 4.43
CA MET A 115 -16.14 7.38 4.50
C MET A 115 -16.73 6.66 5.73
N ILE A 116 -16.13 5.58 6.19
CA ILE A 116 -16.64 4.85 7.38
C ILE A 116 -16.15 5.44 8.72
N ILE A 117 -15.14 6.34 8.74
CA ILE A 117 -14.62 6.92 9.98
C ILE A 117 -15.71 7.51 10.89
N PRO A 118 -16.68 8.32 10.40
CA PRO A 118 -17.74 8.86 11.26
C PRO A 118 -18.57 7.79 11.97
N LEU A 119 -18.71 6.61 11.36
CA LEU A 119 -19.48 5.49 11.91
C LEU A 119 -18.72 4.75 13.00
N ILE A 120 -17.38 4.69 12.90
CA ILE A 120 -16.53 3.88 13.78
C ILE A 120 -15.81 4.70 14.86
N SER A 121 -15.82 6.04 14.79
CA SER A 121 -15.02 6.92 15.63
C SER A 121 -15.29 6.77 17.14
N ASN A 122 -16.54 6.45 17.52
CA ASN A 122 -16.97 6.30 18.90
C ASN A 122 -16.99 4.85 19.39
N SER A 123 -16.57 3.90 18.55
CA SER A 123 -16.64 2.47 18.89
C SER A 123 -15.38 2.02 19.63
N ASN A 124 -15.53 0.99 20.46
CA ASN A 124 -14.40 0.38 21.17
C ASN A 124 -13.41 -0.24 20.17
N PHE A 125 -12.12 0.06 20.35
CA PHE A 125 -11.06 -0.43 19.45
C PHE A 125 -11.04 -1.95 19.32
N LEU A 126 -11.10 -2.68 20.46
CA LEU A 126 -11.00 -4.14 20.46
C LEU A 126 -12.16 -4.77 19.68
N THR A 127 -13.37 -4.25 19.87
CA THR A 127 -14.56 -4.69 19.15
C THR A 127 -14.40 -4.44 17.66
N LEU A 128 -13.98 -3.22 17.23
CA LEU A 128 -13.76 -2.90 15.83
C LEU A 128 -12.69 -3.78 15.20
N PHE A 129 -11.59 -3.98 15.90
CA PHE A 129 -10.49 -4.80 15.40
C PHE A 129 -10.93 -6.26 15.23
N SER A 130 -11.63 -6.83 16.23
CA SER A 130 -12.13 -8.20 16.16
C SER A 130 -13.14 -8.39 15.03
N ILE A 131 -14.11 -7.47 14.88
CA ILE A 131 -15.08 -7.51 13.77
C ILE A 131 -14.38 -7.39 12.43
N SER A 132 -13.44 -6.45 12.28
CA SER A 132 -12.70 -6.27 11.03
C SER A 132 -11.85 -7.49 10.66
N ALA A 133 -11.24 -8.15 11.65
CA ALA A 133 -10.50 -9.40 11.45
C ALA A 133 -11.43 -10.54 10.99
N LEU A 134 -12.59 -10.69 11.62
CA LEU A 134 -13.60 -11.68 11.22
C LEU A 134 -14.09 -11.41 9.79
N ILE A 135 -14.46 -10.17 9.47
CA ILE A 135 -14.89 -9.78 8.12
C ILE A 135 -13.79 -10.09 7.10
N SER A 136 -12.55 -9.73 7.41
CA SER A 136 -11.41 -10.03 6.55
C SER A 136 -11.31 -11.52 6.25
N LEU A 137 -11.49 -12.38 7.23
CA LEU A 137 -11.45 -13.84 7.06
C LEU A 137 -12.65 -14.35 6.26
N ILE A 138 -13.87 -13.93 6.58
CA ILE A 138 -15.10 -14.39 5.93
C ILE A 138 -15.17 -13.97 4.45
N THR A 139 -14.66 -12.80 4.10
CA THR A 139 -14.69 -12.28 2.72
C THR A 139 -14.13 -13.25 1.68
N GLY A 140 -13.20 -14.12 2.07
CA GLY A 140 -12.66 -15.13 1.16
C GLY A 140 -13.63 -16.25 0.77
N LEU A 141 -14.76 -16.41 1.46
CA LEU A 141 -15.76 -17.45 1.17
C LEU A 141 -16.61 -17.09 -0.06
N ASP A 142 -16.82 -15.80 -0.32
CA ASP A 142 -17.67 -15.33 -1.40
C ASP A 142 -16.85 -15.02 -2.66
N THR A 143 -17.15 -15.70 -3.75
CA THR A 143 -16.50 -15.51 -5.04
C THR A 143 -16.95 -14.25 -5.78
N SER A 144 -18.07 -13.65 -5.40
CA SER A 144 -18.61 -12.41 -6.00
C SER A 144 -17.87 -11.17 -5.48
N ILE A 145 -17.28 -11.23 -4.28
CA ILE A 145 -16.50 -10.14 -3.70
C ILE A 145 -15.10 -10.15 -4.33
N GLY A 146 -14.90 -9.26 -5.32
CA GLY A 146 -13.67 -9.22 -6.11
C GLY A 146 -13.13 -7.81 -6.32
N TYR A 147 -12.84 -7.48 -7.57
CA TYR A 147 -12.24 -6.20 -7.98
C TYR A 147 -13.21 -5.01 -7.97
N TYR A 148 -14.52 -5.26 -8.06
CA TYR A 148 -15.53 -4.19 -8.05
C TYR A 148 -15.42 -3.36 -6.78
N LEU A 149 -15.29 -2.03 -6.92
CA LEU A 149 -15.00 -1.08 -5.84
C LEU A 149 -13.81 -1.48 -4.94
N SER A 150 -12.95 -2.41 -5.38
CA SER A 150 -11.89 -3.01 -4.57
C SER A 150 -12.39 -3.66 -3.28
N LEU A 151 -13.63 -4.14 -3.23
CA LEU A 151 -14.26 -4.63 -2.00
C LEU A 151 -13.49 -5.78 -1.34
N ALA A 152 -12.96 -6.71 -2.14
CA ALA A 152 -12.15 -7.81 -1.57
C ALA A 152 -10.94 -7.27 -0.79
N ARG A 153 -10.23 -6.28 -1.36
CA ARG A 153 -9.07 -5.65 -0.70
C ARG A 153 -9.50 -4.75 0.46
N PHE A 154 -10.60 -4.02 0.31
CA PHE A 154 -11.18 -3.22 1.38
C PHE A 154 -11.39 -4.07 2.63
N PHE A 155 -12.08 -5.20 2.52
CA PHE A 155 -12.31 -6.08 3.67
C PHE A 155 -11.04 -6.81 4.13
N THR A 156 -10.22 -7.30 3.20
CA THR A 156 -8.98 -8.03 3.53
C THR A 156 -8.00 -7.18 4.33
N PHE A 157 -7.85 -5.90 4.00
CA PHE A 157 -6.89 -5.02 4.66
C PHE A 157 -7.49 -4.16 5.78
N MET A 158 -8.80 -4.26 6.03
CA MET A 158 -9.51 -3.48 7.06
C MET A 158 -8.90 -3.62 8.46
N PRO A 159 -8.46 -4.80 8.95
CA PRO A 159 -7.87 -4.91 10.28
C PRO A 159 -6.63 -4.04 10.45
N TYR A 160 -5.82 -3.88 9.41
CA TYR A 160 -4.62 -3.05 9.47
C TYR A 160 -4.97 -1.55 9.53
N PHE A 161 -6.01 -1.14 8.80
CA PHE A 161 -6.53 0.23 8.89
C PHE A 161 -7.04 0.54 10.30
N ILE A 162 -7.86 -0.36 10.87
CA ILE A 162 -8.40 -0.21 12.23
C ILE A 162 -7.28 -0.20 13.27
N LEU A 163 -6.26 -1.06 13.14
CA LEU A 163 -5.09 -1.03 14.00
C LEU A 163 -4.38 0.33 13.96
N GLY A 164 -4.22 0.89 12.76
CA GLY A 164 -3.63 2.21 12.60
C GLY A 164 -4.49 3.31 13.22
N PHE A 165 -5.80 3.29 12.96
CA PHE A 165 -6.77 4.25 13.49
C PHE A 165 -6.83 4.25 15.01
N GLY A 166 -6.83 3.07 15.64
CA GLY A 166 -6.82 2.91 17.09
C GLY A 166 -5.44 2.97 17.75
N TRP A 167 -4.35 3.13 16.99
CA TRP A 167 -2.98 3.02 17.50
C TRP A 167 -2.69 3.88 18.73
N LYS A 168 -3.19 5.10 18.73
CA LYS A 168 -3.02 6.02 19.87
C LYS A 168 -3.83 5.62 21.11
N GLN A 169 -4.95 4.93 20.92
CA GLN A 169 -5.80 4.47 22.02
C GLN A 169 -5.18 3.29 22.76
N ILE A 170 -4.55 2.35 22.03
CA ILE A 170 -3.94 1.14 22.63
C ILE A 170 -2.61 1.40 23.31
N ASN A 171 -1.96 2.54 23.03
CA ASN A 171 -0.65 2.92 23.60
C ASN A 171 0.35 1.74 23.73
N PRO A 172 0.81 1.16 22.64
CA PRO A 172 1.58 -0.10 22.63
C PRO A 172 3.04 0.07 23.09
N GLU A 173 3.42 1.22 23.64
CA GLU A 173 4.83 1.53 23.96
C GLU A 173 5.47 0.53 24.90
N ALA A 174 4.76 0.09 25.94
CA ALA A 174 5.28 -0.88 26.90
C ALA A 174 5.59 -2.22 26.21
N LEU A 175 4.67 -2.68 25.34
CA LEU A 175 4.86 -3.90 24.53
C LEU A 175 6.06 -3.75 23.61
N LEU A 176 6.16 -2.64 22.86
CA LEU A 176 7.24 -2.39 21.91
C LEU A 176 8.62 -2.22 22.56
N LYS A 177 8.68 -1.89 23.86
CA LYS A 177 9.92 -1.82 24.64
C LYS A 177 10.35 -3.18 25.22
N SER A 178 9.46 -4.14 25.35
CA SER A 178 9.74 -5.47 25.90
C SER A 178 10.77 -6.25 25.08
N LYS A 179 11.86 -6.71 25.70
CA LYS A 179 12.89 -7.51 25.04
C LYS A 179 12.33 -8.84 24.54
N ILE A 180 11.51 -9.52 25.36
CA ILE A 180 10.87 -10.79 25.01
C ILE A 180 10.00 -10.62 23.78
N PHE A 181 9.14 -9.59 23.76
CA PHE A 181 8.29 -9.28 22.60
C PHE A 181 9.11 -9.06 21.35
N ARG A 182 10.17 -8.25 21.41
CA ARG A 182 11.06 -7.98 20.25
C ARG A 182 11.72 -9.25 19.71
N THR A 183 12.17 -10.13 20.59
CA THR A 183 12.75 -11.42 20.18
C THR A 183 11.72 -12.28 19.46
N ILE A 184 10.53 -12.46 20.02
CA ILE A 184 9.44 -13.21 19.39
C ILE A 184 9.06 -12.58 18.04
N ASN A 185 8.95 -11.27 17.97
CA ASN A 185 8.59 -10.54 16.75
C ASN A 185 9.63 -10.73 15.63
N ILE A 186 10.94 -10.70 15.96
CA ILE A 186 12.03 -11.01 15.01
C ILE A 186 11.94 -12.46 14.54
N MET A 187 11.78 -13.42 15.46
CA MET A 187 11.69 -14.84 15.11
C MET A 187 10.50 -15.10 14.18
N ALA A 188 9.36 -14.51 14.45
CA ALA A 188 8.18 -14.63 13.59
C ALA A 188 8.41 -13.99 12.20
N ALA A 189 9.13 -12.87 12.12
CA ALA A 189 9.49 -12.25 10.86
C ALA A 189 10.46 -13.15 10.04
N ILE A 190 11.48 -13.74 10.68
CA ILE A 190 12.38 -14.69 10.04
C ILE A 190 11.61 -15.91 9.55
N LEU A 191 10.73 -16.48 10.38
CA LEU A 191 9.91 -17.62 10.00
C LEU A 191 9.04 -17.31 8.79
N SER A 192 8.40 -16.13 8.76
CA SER A 192 7.59 -15.68 7.61
C SER A 192 8.44 -15.56 6.33
N CYS A 193 9.67 -15.05 6.42
CA CYS A 193 10.59 -14.99 5.28
C CYS A 193 10.92 -16.40 4.75
N ILE A 194 11.17 -17.36 5.64
CA ILE A 194 11.48 -18.75 5.26
C ILE A 194 10.27 -19.40 4.60
N MET A 195 9.08 -19.27 5.19
CA MET A 195 7.86 -19.87 4.66
C MET A 195 7.49 -19.31 3.29
N LEU A 196 7.52 -17.99 3.13
CA LEU A 196 7.10 -17.31 1.91
C LEU A 196 8.19 -17.32 0.82
N GLY A 197 9.44 -17.17 1.23
CA GLY A 197 10.57 -17.08 0.30
C GLY A 197 11.03 -18.42 -0.23
N LYS A 198 11.24 -19.40 0.67
CA LYS A 198 11.83 -20.70 0.33
C LYS A 198 10.80 -21.77 0.01
N TYR A 199 9.75 -21.90 0.82
CA TYR A 199 8.80 -23.02 0.72
C TYR A 199 7.56 -22.73 -0.14
N ASN A 200 7.46 -21.54 -0.76
CA ASN A 200 6.32 -21.18 -1.61
C ASN A 200 4.95 -21.44 -0.93
N PHE A 201 4.89 -21.12 0.37
CA PHE A 201 3.73 -21.42 1.23
C PHE A 201 2.39 -20.97 0.62
N VAL A 202 2.42 -19.90 -0.19
CA VAL A 202 1.25 -19.39 -0.89
C VAL A 202 1.60 -19.01 -2.33
N SER A 203 0.61 -19.11 -3.22
CA SER A 203 0.70 -18.55 -4.58
C SER A 203 0.63 -17.03 -4.58
N ASN A 204 1.19 -16.38 -5.60
CA ASN A 204 1.19 -14.91 -5.71
C ASN A 204 -0.21 -14.29 -5.65
N PRO A 205 -1.26 -14.83 -6.32
CA PRO A 205 -2.63 -14.28 -6.26
C PRO A 205 -3.19 -14.13 -4.85
N VAL A 206 -2.85 -15.04 -3.93
CA VAL A 206 -3.31 -14.98 -2.53
C VAL A 206 -2.87 -13.69 -1.84
N LEU A 207 -1.66 -13.21 -2.16
CA LEU A 207 -1.05 -12.02 -1.55
C LEU A 207 -1.67 -10.71 -2.04
N TYR A 208 -2.42 -10.75 -3.16
CA TYR A 208 -3.09 -9.55 -3.68
C TYR A 208 -4.32 -9.14 -2.85
N GLY A 209 -4.85 -10.06 -2.05
CA GLY A 209 -6.02 -9.81 -1.20
C GLY A 209 -7.33 -9.57 -1.98
N SER A 210 -7.36 -9.92 -3.27
CA SER A 210 -8.48 -9.68 -4.18
C SER A 210 -9.19 -10.96 -4.65
N TYR A 211 -8.73 -12.13 -4.24
CA TYR A 211 -9.27 -13.41 -4.66
C TYR A 211 -9.96 -14.14 -3.50
N SER A 212 -11.02 -14.87 -3.82
CA SER A 212 -11.68 -15.81 -2.91
C SER A 212 -10.82 -17.06 -2.67
N TYR A 213 -11.19 -17.84 -1.65
CA TYR A 213 -10.52 -19.12 -1.33
C TYR A 213 -10.53 -20.09 -2.51
N ILE A 214 -11.65 -20.17 -3.23
CA ILE A 214 -11.78 -21.04 -4.39
C ILE A 214 -10.92 -20.54 -5.55
N ASN A 215 -10.99 -19.25 -5.88
CA ASN A 215 -10.32 -18.70 -7.06
C ASN A 215 -8.78 -18.72 -6.98
N ALA A 216 -8.21 -18.64 -5.78
CA ALA A 216 -6.75 -18.67 -5.59
C ALA A 216 -6.27 -19.94 -4.87
N ASN A 217 -7.16 -20.92 -4.66
CA ASN A 217 -6.88 -22.21 -4.04
C ASN A 217 -6.10 -22.09 -2.71
N TYR A 218 -6.71 -21.44 -1.73
CA TYR A 218 -6.15 -21.30 -0.39
C TYR A 218 -7.24 -21.41 0.69
N THR A 219 -6.85 -21.47 1.95
CA THR A 219 -7.75 -21.74 3.06
C THR A 219 -7.92 -20.54 3.98
N PHE A 220 -8.97 -20.60 4.80
CA PHE A 220 -9.19 -19.68 5.91
C PHE A 220 -7.96 -19.59 6.85
N ILE A 221 -7.32 -20.73 7.14
CA ILE A 221 -6.12 -20.80 7.98
C ILE A 221 -4.98 -20.04 7.31
N THR A 222 -4.76 -20.24 6.02
CA THR A 222 -3.73 -19.52 5.25
C THR A 222 -3.95 -18.01 5.32
N LYS A 223 -5.19 -17.55 5.18
CA LYS A 223 -5.52 -16.12 5.29
C LYS A 223 -5.26 -15.58 6.70
N GLY A 224 -5.60 -16.35 7.73
CA GLY A 224 -5.31 -16.03 9.11
C GLY A 224 -3.80 -15.89 9.38
N ILE A 225 -2.98 -16.82 8.86
CA ILE A 225 -1.52 -16.74 8.96
C ILE A 225 -0.99 -15.47 8.27
N LEU A 226 -1.47 -15.15 7.07
CA LEU A 226 -1.07 -13.94 6.35
C LEU A 226 -1.49 -12.66 7.10
N LEU A 227 -2.67 -12.65 7.72
CA LEU A 227 -3.11 -11.55 8.57
C LEU A 227 -2.14 -11.34 9.74
N LEU A 228 -1.77 -12.41 10.44
CA LEU A 228 -0.80 -12.37 11.53
C LEU A 228 0.60 -11.95 11.06
N CYS A 229 1.04 -12.45 9.89
CA CYS A 229 2.30 -12.00 9.27
C CYS A 229 2.31 -10.48 9.04
N GLY A 230 1.27 -9.93 8.43
CA GLY A 230 1.18 -8.48 8.19
C GLY A 230 1.20 -7.67 9.49
N LEU A 231 0.48 -8.12 10.54
CA LEU A 231 0.50 -7.50 11.86
C LEU A 231 1.90 -7.55 12.49
N ASN A 232 2.56 -8.70 12.40
CA ASN A 232 3.91 -8.89 12.93
C ASN A 232 4.92 -7.92 12.28
N TRP A 233 4.87 -7.76 10.96
CA TRP A 233 5.74 -6.83 10.23
C TRP A 233 5.44 -5.37 10.58
N ILE A 234 4.18 -4.98 10.75
CA ILE A 234 3.81 -3.63 11.21
C ILE A 234 4.45 -3.34 12.57
N LEU A 235 4.29 -4.26 13.52
CA LEU A 235 4.89 -4.12 14.86
C LEU A 235 6.41 -4.05 14.78
N LEU A 236 7.06 -4.86 13.94
CA LEU A 236 8.51 -4.81 13.71
C LEU A 236 8.94 -3.43 13.24
N PHE A 237 8.29 -2.86 12.21
CA PHE A 237 8.63 -1.53 11.71
C PHE A 237 8.45 -0.43 12.75
N MET A 238 7.42 -0.54 13.59
CA MET A 238 7.12 0.48 14.59
C MET A 238 8.17 0.59 15.70
N TRP A 239 8.92 -0.49 16.02
CA TRP A 239 9.96 -0.40 17.03
C TRP A 239 11.39 -0.41 16.47
N ILE A 240 11.65 -1.03 15.30
CA ILE A 240 12.99 -1.09 14.72
C ILE A 240 13.39 0.22 14.03
N THR A 241 12.39 0.95 13.48
CA THR A 241 12.68 2.16 12.69
C THR A 241 13.03 3.33 13.60
N PRO A 242 14.16 4.04 13.34
CA PRO A 242 14.57 5.19 14.12
C PRO A 242 13.54 6.34 14.04
N ALA A 243 13.31 7.01 15.18
CA ALA A 243 12.50 8.24 15.25
C ALA A 243 13.30 9.50 14.86
N LYS A 244 14.61 9.36 14.61
CA LYS A 244 15.49 10.46 14.19
C LYS A 244 15.32 10.74 12.68
N PRO A 245 15.46 12.00 12.23
CA PRO A 245 15.51 12.31 10.82
C PRO A 245 16.74 11.67 10.16
N ILE A 246 16.52 10.96 9.06
CA ILE A 246 17.57 10.48 8.16
C ILE A 246 17.41 11.33 6.89
N PRO A 247 18.29 12.31 6.58
CA PRO A 247 17.99 13.42 5.67
C PRO A 247 17.38 12.97 4.33
N LEU A 248 18.03 12.08 3.62
CA LEU A 248 17.56 11.57 2.31
C LEU A 248 16.31 10.69 2.44
N VAL A 249 16.34 9.73 3.38
CA VAL A 249 15.25 8.77 3.64
C VAL A 249 13.97 9.48 4.06
N SER A 250 14.07 10.35 5.07
CA SER A 250 12.92 11.10 5.56
C SER A 250 12.39 12.10 4.53
N SER A 251 13.26 12.62 3.65
CA SER A 251 12.86 13.54 2.57
C SER A 251 12.04 12.82 1.50
N ILE A 252 12.52 11.68 1.01
CA ILE A 252 11.79 10.86 0.04
C ILE A 252 10.50 10.29 0.66
N GLY A 253 10.55 9.89 1.93
CA GLY A 253 9.38 9.42 2.68
C GLY A 253 8.22 10.42 2.75
N LYS A 254 8.48 11.73 2.57
CA LYS A 254 7.43 12.76 2.40
C LYS A 254 6.75 12.70 1.04
N ASN A 255 7.45 12.23 0.02
CA ASN A 255 7.05 12.31 -1.38
C ASN A 255 6.52 10.97 -1.91
N THR A 256 6.25 10.00 -1.01
CA THR A 256 5.76 8.66 -1.37
C THR A 256 4.52 8.67 -2.25
N PHE A 257 3.65 9.66 -2.11
CA PHE A 257 2.44 9.79 -2.89
C PHE A 257 2.73 9.98 -4.40
N VAL A 258 3.70 10.83 -4.73
CA VAL A 258 4.10 11.05 -6.13
C VAL A 258 4.77 9.80 -6.70
N ILE A 259 5.66 9.18 -5.92
CA ILE A 259 6.29 7.91 -6.34
C ILE A 259 5.21 6.85 -6.60
N PHE A 260 4.22 6.73 -5.67
CA PHE A 260 3.11 5.79 -5.81
C PHE A 260 2.32 6.02 -7.10
N LEU A 261 2.00 7.24 -7.45
CA LEU A 261 1.20 7.55 -8.65
C LEU A 261 1.95 7.30 -9.96
N PHE A 262 3.26 7.56 -10.00
CA PHE A 262 4.03 7.57 -11.26
C PHE A 262 4.87 6.32 -11.52
N HIS A 263 5.28 5.56 -10.49
CA HIS A 263 6.10 4.35 -10.73
C HIS A 263 5.39 3.35 -11.66
N GLY A 264 4.06 3.31 -11.58
CA GLY A 264 3.26 2.40 -12.39
C GLY A 264 3.40 2.62 -13.90
N PHE A 265 3.52 3.87 -14.36
CA PHE A 265 3.77 4.16 -15.78
C PHE A 265 5.10 3.57 -16.24
N VAL A 266 6.15 3.72 -15.43
CA VAL A 266 7.48 3.18 -15.75
C VAL A 266 7.43 1.64 -15.83
N ILE A 267 6.83 1.00 -14.81
CA ILE A 267 6.71 -0.46 -14.77
C ILE A 267 5.88 -0.99 -15.94
N LYS A 268 4.74 -0.36 -16.25
CA LYS A 268 3.89 -0.72 -17.38
C LYS A 268 4.61 -0.55 -18.74
N TYR A 269 5.33 0.55 -18.91
CA TYR A 269 6.12 0.75 -20.12
C TYR A 269 7.20 -0.32 -20.28
N MET A 270 7.89 -0.67 -19.22
CA MET A 270 8.87 -1.77 -19.25
C MET A 270 8.23 -3.13 -19.56
N GLN A 271 7.02 -3.40 -19.05
CA GLN A 271 6.25 -4.61 -19.42
C GLN A 271 5.92 -4.63 -20.93
N HIS A 272 5.60 -3.47 -21.49
CA HIS A 272 5.29 -3.35 -22.93
C HIS A 272 6.50 -3.62 -23.82
N LEU A 273 7.70 -3.21 -23.41
CA LEU A 273 8.92 -3.50 -24.15
C LEU A 273 9.24 -5.01 -24.25
N GLY A 274 8.50 -5.83 -23.53
CA GLY A 274 8.59 -7.30 -23.61
C GLY A 274 9.70 -7.89 -22.72
N ASN A 275 9.89 -9.22 -22.83
CA ASN A 275 10.89 -9.96 -22.07
C ASN A 275 12.33 -9.70 -22.56
N ILE A 276 12.76 -8.42 -22.54
CA ILE A 276 14.12 -8.02 -22.92
C ILE A 276 15.17 -8.62 -21.96
N PHE A 277 14.72 -9.15 -20.79
CA PHE A 277 15.57 -9.50 -19.68
C PHE A 277 15.28 -10.91 -19.14
N ILE A 278 15.71 -11.93 -19.86
CA ILE A 278 15.72 -13.31 -19.36
C ILE A 278 17.14 -13.64 -18.90
N TYR A 279 17.45 -13.32 -17.66
CA TYR A 279 18.72 -13.63 -17.02
C TYR A 279 18.52 -14.60 -15.84
N SER A 280 19.60 -14.98 -15.18
CA SER A 280 19.50 -15.75 -13.95
C SER A 280 18.72 -14.98 -12.87
N THR A 281 18.09 -15.72 -11.94
CA THR A 281 17.30 -15.10 -10.83
C THR A 281 18.11 -14.06 -10.05
N PHE A 282 19.42 -14.28 -9.88
CA PHE A 282 20.30 -13.32 -9.19
C PHE A 282 20.41 -12.00 -9.98
N VAL A 283 20.71 -12.07 -11.27
CA VAL A 283 20.83 -10.89 -12.15
C VAL A 283 19.50 -10.15 -12.23
N ASN A 284 18.39 -10.85 -12.38
CA ASN A 284 17.04 -10.28 -12.40
C ASN A 284 16.71 -9.54 -11.08
N THR A 285 17.11 -10.10 -9.94
CA THR A 285 16.93 -9.45 -8.64
C THR A 285 17.78 -8.19 -8.54
N CYS A 286 19.02 -8.21 -8.97
CA CYS A 286 19.90 -7.03 -9.00
C CYS A 286 19.32 -5.92 -9.92
N LEU A 287 18.83 -6.28 -11.10
CA LEU A 287 18.19 -5.33 -12.03
C LEU A 287 16.93 -4.72 -11.40
N ALA A 288 16.06 -5.53 -10.77
CA ALA A 288 14.88 -5.04 -10.08
C ALA A 288 15.24 -4.02 -8.98
N ILE A 289 16.30 -4.28 -8.20
CA ILE A 289 16.78 -3.35 -7.17
C ILE A 289 17.30 -2.06 -7.80
N ILE A 290 18.15 -2.12 -8.83
CA ILE A 290 18.73 -0.94 -9.50
C ILE A 290 17.63 -0.06 -10.07
N ILE A 291 16.66 -0.65 -10.79
CA ILE A 291 15.54 0.08 -11.38
C ILE A 291 14.68 0.73 -10.28
N SER A 292 14.41 0.00 -9.20
CA SER A 292 13.63 0.54 -8.07
C SER A 292 14.33 1.73 -7.42
N ILE A 293 15.64 1.66 -7.24
CA ILE A 293 16.45 2.77 -6.74
C ILE A 293 16.34 3.97 -7.69
N ALA A 294 16.55 3.74 -9.00
CA ALA A 294 16.46 4.81 -10.01
C ALA A 294 15.09 5.49 -10.01
N ILE A 295 13.98 4.74 -9.98
CA ILE A 295 12.61 5.28 -9.92
C ILE A 295 12.41 6.12 -8.66
N ILE A 296 12.83 5.61 -7.49
CA ILE A 296 12.60 6.28 -6.22
C ILE A 296 13.39 7.58 -6.11
N PHE A 297 14.65 7.59 -6.50
CA PHE A 297 15.46 8.81 -6.46
C PHE A 297 15.02 9.84 -7.50
N SER A 298 14.61 9.40 -8.68
CA SER A 298 14.08 10.29 -9.71
C SER A 298 12.76 10.92 -9.28
N LEU A 299 11.77 10.13 -8.87
CA LEU A 299 10.42 10.61 -8.53
C LEU A 299 10.35 11.20 -7.11
N GLY A 300 11.20 10.75 -6.18
CA GLY A 300 11.24 11.20 -4.79
C GLY A 300 11.94 12.54 -4.58
N ASN A 301 12.52 13.14 -5.60
CA ASN A 301 13.17 14.44 -5.55
C ASN A 301 12.21 15.51 -5.03
N ASN A 302 12.72 16.42 -4.19
CA ASN A 302 11.92 17.49 -3.57
C ASN A 302 11.28 18.45 -4.58
N CYS A 303 11.91 18.66 -5.75
CA CYS A 303 11.34 19.48 -6.82
C CYS A 303 10.10 18.79 -7.42
N ILE A 304 10.24 17.53 -7.85
CA ILE A 304 9.15 16.72 -8.40
C ILE A 304 8.07 16.51 -7.33
N GLY A 305 8.47 16.28 -6.09
CA GLY A 305 7.53 16.14 -4.97
C GLY A 305 6.70 17.39 -4.70
N ARG A 306 7.24 18.60 -4.87
CA ARG A 306 6.50 19.87 -4.73
C ARG A 306 5.53 20.09 -5.89
N ILE A 307 6.02 19.93 -7.12
CA ILE A 307 5.19 20.03 -8.34
C ILE A 307 4.07 19.02 -8.31
N GLY A 308 4.39 17.75 -8.00
CA GLY A 308 3.39 16.68 -7.91
C GLY A 308 2.34 16.94 -6.85
N LYS A 309 2.73 17.43 -5.66
CA LYS A 309 1.76 17.82 -4.63
C LYS A 309 0.87 18.98 -5.09
N PHE A 310 1.42 19.97 -5.75
CA PHE A 310 0.63 21.11 -6.24
C PHE A 310 -0.40 20.67 -7.28
N ILE A 311 0.01 19.88 -8.29
CA ILE A 311 -0.86 19.47 -9.40
C ILE A 311 -1.84 18.37 -8.96
N PHE A 312 -1.35 17.36 -8.23
CA PHE A 312 -2.08 16.11 -8.00
C PHE A 312 -2.74 15.98 -6.61
N THR A 313 -2.51 16.91 -5.69
CA THR A 313 -3.26 16.97 -4.41
C THR A 313 -4.29 18.10 -4.37
N GLY A 314 -4.75 18.57 -5.52
CA GLY A 314 -5.86 19.51 -5.59
C GLY A 314 -5.68 20.84 -4.86
N LYS A 315 -4.45 21.20 -4.42
CA LYS A 315 -4.23 22.57 -3.90
C LYS A 315 -4.54 23.64 -4.94
N GLY A 316 -4.33 23.34 -6.23
CA GLY A 316 -4.83 24.17 -7.33
C GLY A 316 -6.37 24.11 -7.45
N ILE A 317 -6.99 23.01 -7.07
CA ILE A 317 -8.46 22.82 -7.10
C ILE A 317 -9.11 23.31 -5.81
N GLU A 318 -8.44 23.30 -4.66
CA GLU A 318 -8.98 23.94 -3.43
C GLU A 318 -9.29 25.41 -3.64
N ALA A 319 -8.49 26.12 -4.43
CA ALA A 319 -8.77 27.48 -4.86
C ALA A 319 -10.02 27.56 -5.75
N ILE A 320 -10.21 26.60 -6.65
CA ILE A 320 -11.39 26.53 -7.53
C ILE A 320 -12.64 26.10 -6.74
N ILE A 321 -12.51 25.10 -5.87
CA ILE A 321 -13.62 24.62 -5.02
C ILE A 321 -14.03 25.68 -4.00
N SER A 322 -13.10 26.45 -3.45
CA SER A 322 -13.41 27.57 -2.53
C SER A 322 -14.06 28.75 -3.25
N PHE A 323 -13.95 28.85 -4.56
CA PHE A 323 -14.62 29.84 -5.39
C PHE A 323 -16.03 29.38 -5.82
N LEU A 324 -16.30 28.06 -5.87
CA LEU A 324 -17.57 27.47 -6.29
C LEU A 324 -18.50 27.08 -5.11
N LEU A 325 -17.99 27.07 -3.88
CA LEU A 325 -18.73 26.83 -2.63
C LEU A 325 -18.74 28.08 -1.75
#